data_441852cb6215bd992cd800c52f324f94
#
_entry.id   441852cb6215bd992cd800c52f324f94
#
_cell.length_a   1.000
_cell.length_b   1.000
_cell.length_c   1.000
_cell.angle_alpha   90.00
_cell.angle_beta   90.00
_cell.angle_gamma   90.00
#
_symmetry.space_group_name_H-M   'P 1'
#
loop_
_entity.id
_entity.type
_entity.pdbx_description
1 polymer ?
#
loop_
_entity_poly.entity_id
_entity_poly.type
_entity_poly.pdbx_seq_one_letter_code
_entity_poly.pdbx_strand_id
1 'polypeptide(L)'
;MKTPSITRRDFVRLGTGAAVVGAAVKSTLLEPAVLAAQTATDGRKIRFASIGTGIRGCDLLRSARKVPTCELVATADLYEMHRKAGLEAYGADVPTTGDYRPLLDRKDVDAVIVAVSDHLHRAIVVDCLAAGKDVYCEKPMSHNVADGFAMVEAVKANKRIFQAGSQRVSNIVYRKAQEIYASGRLGQVTYIEGHSDRNSPSGAWVYPIPPDASERNIDWKAFLRDAPERPFDAVQFFRWRCFADYGEGMAGDLFVHLLSGIQCVSGINAAPKRAQSDGSLTYFKDGRDFPDLLATLYEYDGVTVNLHCNQNNAQGEPIIFYGKEATMTISGNTLTVAPQDTRPQPEGYSLNGWTAAAKKQYLDEWNDAHPAPPPALAEVEMYSATPGYDDTADHLANFFSAVDTREPVVENEIFGNHAAIACHMANYSYFHRSAATWDSDTKTITG
;
A
#
# COMPACT_ATOMS: atom_id res chain seq x y z
N MET A 1 4.85 -4.79 -36.49
CA MET A 1 4.03 -4.60 -35.30
C MET A 1 3.82 -3.11 -35.14
N LYS A 2 2.56 -2.61 -35.15
CA LYS A 2 2.29 -1.19 -34.98
C LYS A 2 2.38 -0.84 -33.51
N THR A 3 3.28 0.06 -33.13
CA THR A 3 3.33 0.68 -31.80
C THR A 3 1.98 1.31 -31.47
N PRO A 4 1.37 1.05 -30.30
CA PRO A 4 0.15 1.72 -29.92
C PRO A 4 0.42 3.22 -29.70
N SER A 5 -0.23 4.07 -30.48
CA SER A 5 -0.16 5.50 -30.29
C SER A 5 -1.08 5.89 -29.14
N ILE A 6 -0.49 6.45 -28.08
CA ILE A 6 -1.23 7.07 -27.00
C ILE A 6 -1.95 8.30 -27.55
N THR A 7 -3.26 8.40 -27.31
CA THR A 7 -4.05 9.54 -27.79
C THR A 7 -3.89 10.74 -26.85
N ARG A 8 -4.12 11.97 -27.36
CA ARG A 8 -4.16 13.21 -26.54
C ARG A 8 -5.11 13.11 -25.33
N ARG A 9 -6.13 12.25 -25.41
CA ARG A 9 -7.08 12.00 -24.33
C ARG A 9 -6.49 11.16 -23.19
N ASP A 10 -5.59 10.23 -23.51
CA ASP A 10 -4.89 9.40 -22.51
C ASP A 10 -3.86 10.25 -21.75
N PHE A 11 -3.22 11.19 -22.43
CA PHE A 11 -2.29 12.15 -21.84
C PHE A 11 -2.97 13.10 -20.83
N VAL A 12 -4.18 13.59 -21.13
CA VAL A 12 -4.93 14.49 -20.22
C VAL A 12 -5.47 13.78 -18.99
N ARG A 13 -5.68 12.46 -19.04
CA ARG A 13 -6.09 11.66 -17.87
C ARG A 13 -4.94 11.33 -16.90
N LEU A 14 -3.69 11.51 -17.31
CA LEU A 14 -2.50 11.19 -16.52
C LEU A 14 -1.89 12.39 -15.78
N GLY A 15 -2.40 13.60 -15.95
CA GLY A 15 -1.72 14.79 -15.48
C GLY A 15 -2.62 15.86 -14.87
N THR A 16 -2.92 15.75 -13.58
CA THR A 16 -3.26 16.92 -12.75
C THR A 16 -2.03 17.27 -11.93
N GLY A 17 -1.11 18.05 -12.49
CA GLY A 17 -0.01 18.54 -11.66
C GLY A 17 1.16 19.26 -12.34
N ALA A 18 1.40 19.07 -13.62
CA ALA A 18 2.41 19.87 -14.31
C ALA A 18 2.03 20.05 -15.78
N ALA A 19 1.91 21.30 -16.23
CA ALA A 19 1.77 21.62 -17.64
C ALA A 19 3.10 21.35 -18.36
N VAL A 20 3.34 20.11 -18.78
CA VAL A 20 4.43 19.78 -19.70
C VAL A 20 3.97 20.11 -21.11
N VAL A 21 4.11 21.36 -21.50
CA VAL A 21 3.83 21.83 -22.85
C VAL A 21 5.04 21.52 -23.73
N GLY A 22 4.93 20.50 -24.60
CA GLY A 22 5.84 20.31 -25.72
C GLY A 22 7.03 19.36 -25.52
N ALA A 23 7.14 18.61 -24.42
CA ALA A 23 8.21 17.62 -24.26
C ALA A 23 7.88 16.31 -25.02
N ALA A 24 8.88 15.71 -25.65
CA ALA A 24 8.77 14.37 -26.22
C ALA A 24 8.62 13.35 -25.06
N VAL A 25 7.79 12.31 -25.25
CA VAL A 25 7.58 11.26 -24.26
C VAL A 25 8.16 9.95 -24.78
N LYS A 26 9.11 9.40 -24.04
CA LYS A 26 9.65 8.06 -24.29
C LYS A 26 8.88 7.04 -23.45
N SER A 27 8.14 6.15 -24.10
CA SER A 27 7.34 5.11 -23.41
C SER A 27 8.03 3.76 -23.45
N THR A 28 8.02 3.05 -22.32
CA THR A 28 8.59 1.70 -22.13
C THR A 28 7.57 0.80 -21.45
N LEU A 29 7.29 -0.37 -22.04
CA LEU A 29 6.53 -1.43 -21.39
C LEU A 29 7.47 -2.26 -20.52
N LEU A 30 7.02 -2.52 -19.28
CA LEU A 30 7.70 -3.39 -18.33
C LEU A 30 7.08 -4.79 -18.40
N GLU A 31 7.90 -5.80 -18.57
CA GLU A 31 7.48 -7.20 -18.57
C GLU A 31 7.75 -7.83 -17.20
N PRO A 32 6.80 -8.59 -16.63
CA PRO A 32 7.01 -9.29 -15.37
C PRO A 32 8.07 -10.38 -15.55
N ALA A 33 9.15 -10.27 -14.80
CA ALA A 33 10.24 -11.28 -14.86
C ALA A 33 9.97 -12.51 -13.97
N VAL A 34 9.00 -12.45 -13.07
CA VAL A 34 8.97 -13.30 -11.88
C VAL A 34 8.15 -14.58 -12.04
N LEU A 35 7.05 -14.58 -12.78
CA LEU A 35 6.27 -15.81 -12.99
C LEU A 35 6.99 -16.88 -13.82
N ALA A 36 7.99 -16.48 -14.62
CA ALA A 36 8.75 -17.40 -15.48
C ALA A 36 9.89 -18.13 -14.74
N ALA A 37 10.35 -17.65 -13.59
CA ALA A 37 11.52 -18.17 -12.88
C ALA A 37 11.21 -19.05 -11.66
N GLN A 38 9.95 -19.18 -11.27
CA GLN A 38 9.57 -19.91 -10.04
C GLN A 38 9.04 -21.30 -10.36
N THR A 39 9.95 -22.21 -10.71
CA THR A 39 9.69 -23.64 -10.48
C THR A 39 10.09 -23.95 -9.05
N ALA A 40 9.21 -24.66 -8.31
CA ALA A 40 9.58 -25.24 -7.01
C ALA A 40 10.90 -26.00 -7.16
N THR A 41 11.83 -25.82 -6.23
CA THR A 41 13.19 -26.40 -6.29
C THR A 41 13.18 -27.93 -6.36
N ASP A 42 12.11 -28.58 -5.89
CA ASP A 42 11.93 -30.05 -5.90
C ASP A 42 10.63 -30.51 -6.56
N GLY A 43 9.87 -29.60 -7.20
CA GLY A 43 8.56 -29.88 -7.78
C GLY A 43 7.41 -30.01 -6.79
N ARG A 44 7.65 -29.79 -5.49
CA ARG A 44 6.63 -29.79 -4.44
C ARG A 44 5.93 -28.45 -4.39
N LYS A 45 4.60 -28.46 -4.33
CA LYS A 45 3.79 -27.26 -4.09
C LYS A 45 3.74 -26.92 -2.59
N ILE A 46 3.77 -25.64 -2.26
CA ILE A 46 3.49 -25.16 -0.92
C ILE A 46 1.99 -25.26 -0.67
N ARG A 47 1.60 -26.06 0.32
CA ARG A 47 0.20 -26.27 0.69
C ARG A 47 -0.22 -25.19 1.67
N PHE A 48 -1.20 -24.39 1.29
CA PHE A 48 -1.64 -23.30 2.14
C PHE A 48 -3.11 -23.41 2.53
N ALA A 49 -3.45 -22.82 3.69
CA ALA A 49 -4.81 -22.58 4.11
C ALA A 49 -5.12 -21.08 4.04
N SER A 50 -6.40 -20.72 3.78
CA SER A 50 -6.85 -19.31 3.84
C SER A 50 -7.78 -19.12 5.03
N ILE A 51 -7.47 -18.15 5.89
CA ILE A 51 -8.30 -17.71 7.00
C ILE A 51 -8.87 -16.33 6.65
N GLY A 52 -10.18 -16.25 6.52
CA GLY A 52 -10.89 -15.12 5.91
C GLY A 52 -11.00 -15.28 4.40
N THR A 53 -12.24 -15.50 3.95
CA THR A 53 -12.60 -15.66 2.53
C THR A 53 -13.69 -14.66 2.12
N GLY A 54 -13.70 -13.50 2.76
CA GLY A 54 -14.48 -12.33 2.34
C GLY A 54 -13.94 -11.72 1.03
N ILE A 55 -14.27 -10.46 0.75
CA ILE A 55 -13.91 -9.78 -0.51
C ILE A 55 -12.42 -9.94 -0.81
N ARG A 56 -11.55 -9.51 0.12
CA ARG A 56 -10.10 -9.55 -0.11
C ARG A 56 -9.54 -10.98 -0.12
N GLY A 57 -10.05 -11.86 0.76
CA GLY A 57 -9.66 -13.27 0.75
C GLY A 57 -9.96 -13.94 -0.59
N CYS A 58 -11.12 -13.70 -1.18
CA CYS A 58 -11.46 -14.18 -2.53
C CYS A 58 -10.53 -13.62 -3.61
N ASP A 59 -10.12 -12.34 -3.53
CA ASP A 59 -9.16 -11.74 -4.47
C ASP A 59 -7.78 -12.40 -4.36
N LEU A 60 -7.29 -12.62 -3.14
CA LEU A 60 -6.05 -13.35 -2.89
C LEU A 60 -6.10 -14.78 -3.44
N LEU A 61 -7.21 -15.48 -3.26
CA LEU A 61 -7.39 -16.83 -3.79
C LEU A 61 -7.40 -16.86 -5.32
N ARG A 62 -8.02 -15.88 -5.99
CA ARG A 62 -7.96 -15.74 -7.46
C ARG A 62 -6.54 -15.50 -7.96
N SER A 63 -5.76 -14.68 -7.26
CA SER A 63 -4.36 -14.41 -7.60
C SER A 63 -3.46 -15.60 -7.26
N ALA A 64 -3.64 -16.26 -6.12
CA ALA A 64 -2.91 -17.48 -5.74
C ALA A 64 -3.08 -18.60 -6.76
N ARG A 65 -4.26 -18.74 -7.36
CA ARG A 65 -4.51 -19.69 -8.43
C ARG A 65 -3.59 -19.54 -9.65
N LYS A 66 -3.04 -18.33 -9.86
CA LYS A 66 -2.09 -18.03 -10.94
C LYS A 66 -0.66 -18.42 -10.58
N VAL A 67 -0.38 -18.71 -9.31
CA VAL A 67 0.95 -19.07 -8.79
C VAL A 67 1.11 -20.60 -8.82
N PRO A 68 1.95 -21.16 -9.70
CA PRO A 68 2.01 -22.61 -9.91
C PRO A 68 2.62 -23.37 -8.74
N THR A 69 3.38 -22.70 -7.88
CA THR A 69 4.15 -23.28 -6.76
C THR A 69 3.31 -23.45 -5.48
N CYS A 70 2.05 -23.09 -5.47
CA CYS A 70 1.17 -23.24 -4.30
C CYS A 70 -0.09 -24.05 -4.59
N GLU A 71 -0.72 -24.53 -3.51
CA GLU A 71 -1.95 -25.30 -3.56
C GLU A 71 -2.81 -25.03 -2.31
N LEU A 72 -4.06 -24.64 -2.52
CA LEU A 72 -5.03 -24.49 -1.44
C LEU A 72 -5.47 -25.84 -0.91
N VAL A 73 -5.39 -26.06 0.42
CA VAL A 73 -5.78 -27.34 1.05
C VAL A 73 -6.89 -27.20 2.08
N ALA A 74 -7.22 -25.99 2.51
CA ALA A 74 -8.35 -25.71 3.40
C ALA A 74 -8.69 -24.22 3.45
N THR A 75 -9.90 -23.90 3.91
CA THR A 75 -10.30 -22.52 4.22
C THR A 75 -11.02 -22.42 5.56
N ALA A 76 -10.97 -21.24 6.19
CA ALA A 76 -11.81 -20.90 7.34
C ALA A 76 -12.40 -19.49 7.20
N ASP A 77 -13.67 -19.33 7.53
CA ASP A 77 -14.34 -18.02 7.64
C ASP A 77 -15.52 -18.14 8.60
N LEU A 78 -15.79 -17.09 9.36
CA LEU A 78 -16.88 -17.05 10.32
C LEU A 78 -18.27 -17.07 9.68
N TYR A 79 -18.36 -16.70 8.40
CA TYR A 79 -19.61 -16.65 7.64
C TYR A 79 -19.68 -17.75 6.58
N GLU A 80 -20.75 -18.53 6.59
CA GLU A 80 -20.91 -19.69 5.71
C GLU A 80 -20.84 -19.34 4.21
N MET A 81 -21.47 -18.22 3.81
CA MET A 81 -21.44 -17.80 2.40
C MET A 81 -19.99 -17.45 1.97
N HIS A 82 -19.20 -16.80 2.81
CA HIS A 82 -17.80 -16.51 2.51
C HIS A 82 -17.00 -17.80 2.29
N ARG A 83 -17.22 -18.86 3.09
CA ARG A 83 -16.57 -20.15 2.89
C ARG A 83 -16.84 -20.72 1.49
N LYS A 84 -18.09 -20.68 1.04
CA LYS A 84 -18.48 -21.12 -0.32
C LYS A 84 -17.85 -20.23 -1.40
N ALA A 85 -17.91 -18.92 -1.23
CA ALA A 85 -17.32 -17.97 -2.18
C ALA A 85 -15.80 -18.14 -2.32
N GLY A 86 -15.08 -18.48 -1.24
CA GLY A 86 -13.66 -18.76 -1.27
C GLY A 86 -13.32 -20.00 -2.12
N LEU A 87 -14.09 -21.08 -1.99
CA LEU A 87 -13.93 -22.29 -2.82
C LEU A 87 -14.14 -21.98 -4.30
N GLU A 88 -15.20 -21.23 -4.62
CA GLU A 88 -15.49 -20.79 -5.99
C GLU A 88 -14.36 -19.89 -6.55
N ALA A 89 -13.84 -18.96 -5.74
CA ALA A 89 -12.78 -18.03 -6.14
C ALA A 89 -11.48 -18.77 -6.53
N TYR A 90 -11.09 -19.79 -5.77
CA TYR A 90 -9.93 -20.61 -6.09
C TYR A 90 -10.23 -21.66 -7.16
N GLY A 91 -11.46 -22.16 -7.20
CA GLY A 91 -11.89 -23.25 -8.12
C GLY A 91 -11.44 -24.63 -7.63
N ALA A 92 -11.49 -24.87 -6.33
CA ALA A 92 -11.20 -26.16 -5.71
C ALA A 92 -12.26 -26.50 -4.66
N ASP A 93 -12.46 -27.80 -4.45
CA ASP A 93 -13.32 -28.37 -3.41
C ASP A 93 -12.42 -28.91 -2.28
N VAL A 94 -12.15 -28.05 -1.28
CA VAL A 94 -11.32 -28.38 -0.13
C VAL A 94 -12.12 -28.23 1.17
N PRO A 95 -11.71 -28.88 2.26
CA PRO A 95 -12.36 -28.71 3.57
C PRO A 95 -12.45 -27.25 4.01
N THR A 96 -13.60 -26.86 4.53
CA THR A 96 -13.86 -25.53 5.05
C THR A 96 -14.47 -25.59 6.44
N THR A 97 -14.12 -24.61 7.29
CA THR A 97 -14.56 -24.55 8.68
C THR A 97 -14.92 -23.13 9.12
N GLY A 98 -15.75 -23.01 10.17
CA GLY A 98 -16.01 -21.72 10.84
C GLY A 98 -14.90 -21.31 11.80
N ASP A 99 -14.14 -22.28 12.32
CA ASP A 99 -13.04 -22.07 13.27
C ASP A 99 -11.70 -22.39 12.58
N TYR A 100 -10.75 -21.47 12.63
CA TYR A 100 -9.44 -21.65 12.02
C TYR A 100 -8.52 -22.58 12.80
N ARG A 101 -8.72 -22.75 14.10
CA ARG A 101 -7.80 -23.49 14.99
C ARG A 101 -7.54 -24.92 14.55
N PRO A 102 -8.54 -25.72 14.10
CA PRO A 102 -8.28 -27.05 13.56
C PRO A 102 -7.35 -27.08 12.34
N LEU A 103 -7.23 -25.97 11.58
CA LEU A 103 -6.31 -25.90 10.45
C LEU A 103 -4.85 -25.87 10.90
N LEU A 104 -4.59 -25.36 12.10
CA LEU A 104 -3.24 -25.24 12.65
C LEU A 104 -2.63 -26.61 13.01
N ASP A 105 -3.45 -27.57 13.40
CA ASP A 105 -3.03 -28.94 13.75
C ASP A 105 -2.73 -29.82 12.51
N ARG A 106 -3.15 -29.36 11.31
CA ARG A 106 -2.98 -30.11 10.07
C ARG A 106 -1.52 -30.10 9.63
N LYS A 107 -0.96 -31.29 9.40
CA LYS A 107 0.41 -31.51 8.90
C LYS A 107 0.55 -31.26 7.40
N ASP A 108 -0.57 -31.19 6.68
CA ASP A 108 -0.63 -30.88 5.27
C ASP A 108 -0.92 -29.40 5.00
N VAL A 109 -0.75 -28.52 5.98
CA VAL A 109 -0.74 -27.07 5.86
C VAL A 109 0.66 -26.58 6.16
N ASP A 110 1.35 -26.04 5.16
CA ASP A 110 2.70 -25.50 5.28
C ASP A 110 2.65 -24.00 5.63
N ALA A 111 1.70 -23.25 5.04
CA ALA A 111 1.55 -21.80 5.18
C ALA A 111 0.09 -21.37 5.31
N VAL A 112 -0.14 -20.17 5.82
CA VAL A 112 -1.49 -19.60 6.01
C VAL A 112 -1.56 -18.19 5.42
N ILE A 113 -2.62 -17.91 4.65
CA ILE A 113 -3.02 -16.55 4.27
C ILE A 113 -4.08 -16.08 5.26
N VAL A 114 -3.83 -14.95 5.93
CA VAL A 114 -4.74 -14.30 6.89
C VAL A 114 -5.32 -13.05 6.26
N ALA A 115 -6.64 -13.04 6.00
CA ALA A 115 -7.36 -11.95 5.34
C ALA A 115 -8.68 -11.66 6.06
N VAL A 116 -8.58 -11.32 7.32
CA VAL A 116 -9.68 -11.03 8.25
C VAL A 116 -9.78 -9.52 8.55
N SER A 117 -10.64 -9.11 9.48
CA SER A 117 -10.65 -7.73 10.00
C SER A 117 -9.42 -7.44 10.86
N ASP A 118 -8.97 -6.19 10.88
CA ASP A 118 -7.66 -5.78 11.43
C ASP A 118 -7.44 -6.22 12.88
N HIS A 119 -8.47 -6.10 13.73
CA HIS A 119 -8.40 -6.47 15.16
C HIS A 119 -8.15 -7.97 15.40
N LEU A 120 -8.39 -8.82 14.42
CA LEU A 120 -8.16 -10.27 14.51
C LEU A 120 -6.75 -10.69 14.07
N HIS A 121 -6.01 -9.81 13.37
CA HIS A 121 -4.71 -10.15 12.78
C HIS A 121 -3.74 -10.69 13.81
N ARG A 122 -3.48 -9.95 14.91
CA ARG A 122 -2.50 -10.36 15.93
C ARG A 122 -2.76 -11.77 16.44
N ALA A 123 -3.98 -12.01 16.85
CA ALA A 123 -4.30 -13.27 17.52
C ALA A 123 -4.15 -14.46 16.58
N ILE A 124 -4.66 -14.35 15.35
CA ILE A 124 -4.59 -15.43 14.37
C ILE A 124 -3.16 -15.64 13.87
N VAL A 125 -2.41 -14.57 13.62
CA VAL A 125 -1.01 -14.63 13.17
C VAL A 125 -0.12 -15.29 14.25
N VAL A 126 -0.27 -14.87 15.52
CA VAL A 126 0.51 -15.45 16.62
C VAL A 126 0.21 -16.94 16.78
N ASP A 127 -1.06 -17.34 16.72
CA ASP A 127 -1.47 -18.76 16.79
C ASP A 127 -0.87 -19.57 15.61
N CYS A 128 -0.92 -19.04 14.38
CA CYS A 128 -0.34 -19.68 13.19
C CYS A 128 1.17 -19.87 13.34
N LEU A 129 1.90 -18.82 13.74
CA LEU A 129 3.35 -18.88 13.94
C LEU A 129 3.74 -19.88 15.03
N ALA A 130 3.01 -19.89 16.16
CA ALA A 130 3.22 -20.83 17.25
C ALA A 130 2.97 -22.29 16.85
N ALA A 131 2.02 -22.52 15.93
CA ALA A 131 1.76 -23.82 15.33
C ALA A 131 2.78 -24.21 14.23
N GLY A 132 3.82 -23.39 14.01
CA GLY A 132 4.88 -23.65 13.04
C GLY A 132 4.49 -23.37 11.58
N LYS A 133 3.44 -22.58 11.32
CA LYS A 133 3.05 -22.19 9.99
C LYS A 133 3.75 -20.89 9.56
N ASP A 134 4.09 -20.80 8.28
CA ASP A 134 4.50 -19.53 7.68
C ASP A 134 3.26 -18.70 7.34
N VAL A 135 3.35 -17.37 7.44
CA VAL A 135 2.16 -16.52 7.42
C VAL A 135 2.27 -15.37 6.41
N TYR A 136 1.29 -15.25 5.54
CA TYR A 136 0.95 -14.03 4.83
C TYR A 136 -0.22 -13.35 5.57
N CYS A 137 -0.05 -12.11 6.00
CA CYS A 137 -1.09 -11.37 6.69
C CYS A 137 -1.47 -10.11 5.91
N GLU A 138 -2.75 -9.92 5.60
CA GLU A 138 -3.22 -8.70 4.94
C GLU A 138 -2.86 -7.44 5.74
N LYS A 139 -2.78 -6.36 5.02
CA LYS A 139 -2.54 -5.01 5.54
C LYS A 139 -3.85 -4.38 6.12
N PRO A 140 -3.76 -3.44 7.07
CA PRO A 140 -2.59 -3.10 7.86
C PRO A 140 -2.16 -4.30 8.71
N MET A 141 -0.85 -4.43 8.93
CA MET A 141 -0.33 -5.58 9.66
C MET A 141 -0.99 -5.74 11.04
N SER A 142 -1.28 -4.65 11.72
CA SER A 142 -1.82 -4.64 13.08
C SER A 142 -2.87 -3.56 13.29
N HIS A 143 -3.75 -3.76 14.26
CA HIS A 143 -4.82 -2.85 14.66
C HIS A 143 -4.35 -1.77 15.64
N ASN A 144 -3.22 -1.98 16.30
CA ASN A 144 -2.56 -1.03 17.19
C ASN A 144 -1.07 -1.35 17.33
N VAL A 145 -0.32 -0.42 17.94
CA VAL A 145 1.14 -0.54 18.12
C VAL A 145 1.53 -1.79 18.88
N ALA A 146 0.86 -2.12 19.98
CA ALA A 146 1.19 -3.28 20.81
C ALA A 146 1.01 -4.60 20.05
N ASP A 147 -0.05 -4.72 19.26
CA ASP A 147 -0.32 -5.87 18.41
C ASP A 147 0.78 -6.05 17.35
N GLY A 148 1.24 -4.97 16.72
CA GLY A 148 2.33 -5.00 15.76
C GLY A 148 3.62 -5.57 16.37
N PHE A 149 4.03 -5.08 17.54
CA PHE A 149 5.21 -5.61 18.21
C PHE A 149 5.03 -7.04 18.71
N ALA A 150 3.84 -7.43 19.16
CA ALA A 150 3.56 -8.82 19.52
C ALA A 150 3.72 -9.77 18.33
N MET A 151 3.30 -9.35 17.13
CA MET A 151 3.51 -10.12 15.91
C MET A 151 4.99 -10.20 15.52
N VAL A 152 5.74 -9.10 15.59
CA VAL A 152 7.19 -9.07 15.35
C VAL A 152 7.92 -10.05 16.29
N GLU A 153 7.62 -10.02 17.58
CA GLU A 153 8.24 -10.95 18.55
C GLU A 153 7.84 -12.40 18.28
N ALA A 154 6.59 -12.66 17.85
CA ALA A 154 6.14 -14.01 17.50
C ALA A 154 6.88 -14.55 16.26
N VAL A 155 7.10 -13.74 15.22
CA VAL A 155 7.90 -14.12 14.04
C VAL A 155 9.31 -14.52 14.46
N LYS A 156 9.96 -13.67 15.26
CA LYS A 156 11.32 -13.89 15.77
C LYS A 156 11.42 -15.17 16.63
N ALA A 157 10.48 -15.36 17.54
CA ALA A 157 10.47 -16.50 18.45
C ALA A 157 10.29 -17.84 17.72
N ASN A 158 9.41 -17.86 16.72
CA ASN A 158 9.07 -19.08 15.99
C ASN A 158 9.92 -19.32 14.73
N LYS A 159 10.72 -18.33 14.29
CA LYS A 159 11.58 -18.38 13.10
C LYS A 159 10.80 -18.81 11.85
N ARG A 160 9.61 -18.25 11.68
CA ARG A 160 8.76 -18.49 10.53
C ARG A 160 8.87 -17.35 9.53
N ILE A 161 8.54 -17.64 8.27
CA ILE A 161 8.39 -16.61 7.26
C ILE A 161 7.09 -15.85 7.56
N PHE A 162 7.19 -14.53 7.56
CA PHE A 162 6.04 -13.64 7.64
C PHE A 162 6.14 -12.60 6.51
N GLN A 163 5.05 -12.42 5.77
CA GLN A 163 4.94 -11.35 4.77
C GLN A 163 3.68 -10.53 5.02
N ALA A 164 3.83 -9.20 5.11
CA ALA A 164 2.69 -8.29 5.12
C ALA A 164 2.09 -8.15 3.71
N GLY A 165 0.79 -7.92 3.63
CA GLY A 165 0.01 -7.99 2.40
C GLY A 165 -0.11 -6.70 1.61
N SER A 166 0.96 -5.88 1.53
CA SER A 166 0.96 -4.64 0.73
C SER A 166 1.52 -4.91 -0.66
N GLN A 167 0.73 -5.47 -1.55
CA GLN A 167 1.15 -5.97 -2.87
C GLN A 167 1.92 -4.97 -3.73
N ARG A 168 1.78 -3.64 -3.49
CA ARG A 168 2.48 -2.60 -4.26
C ARG A 168 4.00 -2.73 -4.19
N VAL A 169 4.56 -3.26 -3.11
CA VAL A 169 6.03 -3.47 -2.99
C VAL A 169 6.56 -4.53 -3.96
N SER A 170 5.70 -5.41 -4.47
CA SER A 170 6.03 -6.40 -5.51
C SER A 170 5.76 -5.90 -6.93
N ASN A 171 5.06 -4.77 -7.08
CA ASN A 171 4.68 -4.24 -8.39
C ASN A 171 5.90 -3.80 -9.20
N ILE A 172 5.99 -4.25 -10.46
CA ILE A 172 7.14 -3.96 -11.34
C ILE A 172 7.35 -2.46 -11.59
N VAL A 173 6.28 -1.66 -11.53
CA VAL A 173 6.35 -0.20 -11.65
C VAL A 173 7.01 0.42 -10.42
N TYR A 174 6.68 -0.06 -9.22
CA TYR A 174 7.32 0.38 -7.97
C TYR A 174 8.79 -0.06 -7.89
N ARG A 175 9.12 -1.25 -8.35
CA ARG A 175 10.53 -1.70 -8.47
C ARG A 175 11.30 -0.80 -9.43
N LYS A 176 10.71 -0.43 -10.57
CA LYS A 176 11.34 0.52 -11.49
C LYS A 176 11.50 1.91 -10.88
N ALA A 177 10.53 2.37 -10.12
CA ALA A 177 10.63 3.62 -9.37
C ALA A 177 11.76 3.57 -8.33
N GLN A 178 11.91 2.46 -7.61
CA GLN A 178 13.01 2.22 -6.65
C GLN A 178 14.38 2.30 -7.34
N GLU A 179 14.55 1.66 -8.49
CA GLU A 179 15.80 1.73 -9.28
C GLU A 179 16.13 3.19 -9.64
N ILE A 180 15.12 3.96 -10.12
CA ILE A 180 15.30 5.36 -10.50
C ILE A 180 15.63 6.23 -9.28
N TYR A 181 14.94 6.04 -8.17
CA TYR A 181 15.20 6.75 -6.91
C TYR A 181 16.64 6.45 -6.42
N ALA A 182 17.02 5.18 -6.33
CA ALA A 182 18.35 4.73 -5.89
C ALA A 182 19.50 5.20 -6.80
N SER A 183 19.22 5.41 -8.10
CA SER A 183 20.22 5.94 -9.05
C SER A 183 20.57 7.41 -8.83
N GLY A 184 19.84 8.13 -7.98
CA GLY A 184 20.03 9.56 -7.74
C GLY A 184 19.51 10.47 -8.86
N ARG A 185 18.84 9.94 -9.88
CA ARG A 185 18.33 10.72 -11.04
C ARG A 185 17.33 11.80 -10.69
N LEU A 186 16.66 11.68 -9.56
CA LEU A 186 15.72 12.70 -9.10
C LEU A 186 16.44 13.89 -8.45
N GLY A 187 17.74 13.77 -8.14
CA GLY A 187 18.42 14.67 -7.23
C GLY A 187 17.90 14.51 -5.80
N GLN A 188 18.08 15.52 -4.96
CA GLN A 188 17.59 15.49 -3.59
C GLN A 188 16.05 15.55 -3.56
N VAL A 189 15.42 14.56 -2.95
CA VAL A 189 13.97 14.50 -2.69
C VAL A 189 13.74 14.92 -1.25
N THR A 190 13.04 16.03 -1.03
CA THR A 190 12.72 16.56 0.32
C THR A 190 11.22 16.53 0.62
N TYR A 191 10.39 16.27 -0.40
CA TYR A 191 8.95 16.23 -0.28
C TYR A 191 8.36 15.10 -1.14
N ILE A 192 7.44 14.36 -0.55
CA ILE A 192 6.67 13.31 -1.23
C ILE A 192 5.19 13.57 -0.94
N GLU A 193 4.36 13.42 -1.95
CA GLU A 193 2.92 13.57 -1.82
C GLU A 193 2.21 12.32 -2.34
N GLY A 194 1.11 11.95 -1.70
CA GLY A 194 0.28 10.85 -2.17
C GLY A 194 -1.18 11.02 -1.74
N HIS A 195 -2.07 10.50 -2.54
CA HIS A 195 -3.47 10.45 -2.15
C HIS A 195 -4.18 9.18 -2.63
N SER A 196 -5.29 8.87 -1.96
CA SER A 196 -6.20 7.79 -2.37
C SER A 196 -7.63 8.31 -2.28
N ASP A 197 -8.11 8.79 -3.43
CA ASP A 197 -9.38 9.48 -3.54
C ASP A 197 -10.41 8.63 -4.28
N ARG A 198 -11.58 8.45 -3.68
CA ARG A 198 -12.65 7.59 -4.16
C ARG A 198 -13.99 8.31 -4.13
N ASN A 199 -14.88 7.96 -5.06
CA ASN A 199 -16.24 8.51 -5.09
C ASN A 199 -17.23 7.40 -5.47
N SER A 200 -17.39 6.45 -4.56
CA SER A 200 -18.40 5.40 -4.71
C SER A 200 -18.74 4.80 -3.34
N PRO A 201 -19.93 4.22 -3.17
CA PRO A 201 -20.29 3.52 -1.94
C PRO A 201 -19.28 2.43 -1.56
N SER A 202 -18.84 1.62 -2.51
CA SER A 202 -17.82 0.59 -2.26
C SER A 202 -16.47 1.17 -1.86
N GLY A 203 -16.07 2.30 -2.46
CA GLY A 203 -14.85 3.01 -2.08
C GLY A 203 -14.87 3.58 -0.68
N ALA A 204 -16.06 3.83 -0.13
CA ALA A 204 -16.29 4.27 1.25
C ALA A 204 -16.74 3.14 2.19
N TRP A 205 -16.56 1.88 1.77
CA TRP A 205 -16.92 0.66 2.50
C TRP A 205 -18.42 0.51 2.83
N VAL A 206 -19.29 1.22 2.14
CA VAL A 206 -20.75 1.05 2.24
C VAL A 206 -21.15 -0.19 1.44
N TYR A 207 -20.66 -1.35 1.89
CA TYR A 207 -20.92 -2.62 1.20
C TYR A 207 -22.37 -3.06 1.41
N PRO A 208 -23.00 -3.70 0.41
CA PRO A 208 -24.28 -4.36 0.59
C PRO A 208 -24.16 -5.49 1.61
N ILE A 209 -25.20 -5.67 2.39
CA ILE A 209 -25.28 -6.75 3.38
C ILE A 209 -26.07 -7.89 2.76
N PRO A 210 -25.53 -9.12 2.74
CA PRO A 210 -26.25 -10.28 2.22
C PRO A 210 -27.58 -10.50 2.96
N PRO A 211 -28.65 -10.91 2.24
CA PRO A 211 -30.00 -11.01 2.83
C PRO A 211 -30.13 -12.13 3.86
N ASP A 212 -29.20 -13.10 3.86
CA ASP A 212 -29.16 -14.22 4.81
C ASP A 212 -28.32 -13.94 6.05
N ALA A 213 -27.63 -12.77 6.10
CA ALA A 213 -26.75 -12.41 7.22
C ALA A 213 -27.50 -12.40 8.56
N SER A 214 -27.09 -13.25 9.48
CA SER A 214 -27.73 -13.43 10.77
C SER A 214 -26.81 -14.14 11.78
N GLU A 215 -27.14 -14.10 13.05
CA GLU A 215 -26.44 -14.86 14.11
C GLU A 215 -26.44 -16.39 13.88
N ARG A 216 -27.28 -16.91 12.97
CA ARG A 216 -27.35 -18.35 12.70
C ARG A 216 -26.23 -18.83 11.79
N ASN A 217 -25.70 -17.95 10.95
CA ASN A 217 -24.71 -18.30 9.92
C ASN A 217 -23.43 -17.46 9.99
N ILE A 218 -23.34 -16.55 10.97
CA ILE A 218 -22.15 -15.77 11.30
C ILE A 218 -21.78 -16.02 12.76
N ASP A 219 -20.56 -16.46 13.03
CA ASP A 219 -20.05 -16.57 14.39
C ASP A 219 -19.65 -15.19 14.91
N TRP A 220 -20.66 -14.46 15.41
CA TRP A 220 -20.48 -13.11 15.92
C TRP A 220 -19.57 -13.05 17.15
N LYS A 221 -19.64 -14.06 18.02
CA LYS A 221 -18.79 -14.12 19.22
C LYS A 221 -17.32 -14.27 18.86
N ALA A 222 -17.01 -15.12 17.88
CA ALA A 222 -15.65 -15.28 17.38
C ALA A 222 -15.17 -14.02 16.63
N PHE A 223 -16.07 -13.28 15.97
CA PHE A 223 -15.74 -12.00 15.35
C PHE A 223 -15.40 -10.93 16.40
N LEU A 224 -16.21 -10.78 17.46
CA LEU A 224 -15.93 -9.82 18.52
C LEU A 224 -14.59 -10.11 19.21
N ARG A 225 -14.33 -11.37 19.54
CA ARG A 225 -13.13 -11.83 20.26
C ARG A 225 -12.83 -10.95 21.49
N ASP A 226 -11.85 -10.05 21.38
CA ASP A 226 -11.41 -9.15 22.45
C ASP A 226 -12.07 -7.75 22.36
N ALA A 227 -12.87 -7.49 21.31
CA ALA A 227 -13.65 -6.27 21.18
C ALA A 227 -14.83 -6.24 22.18
N PRO A 228 -15.38 -5.06 22.49
CA PRO A 228 -16.48 -4.93 23.44
C PRO A 228 -17.69 -5.80 23.08
N GLU A 229 -18.20 -6.53 24.07
CA GLU A 229 -19.41 -7.37 23.92
C GLU A 229 -20.62 -6.53 23.53
N ARG A 230 -21.32 -6.95 22.47
CA ARG A 230 -22.55 -6.28 21.98
C ARG A 230 -23.43 -7.25 21.19
N PRO A 231 -24.74 -6.95 21.02
CA PRO A 231 -25.63 -7.71 20.16
C PRO A 231 -25.09 -7.78 18.71
N PHE A 232 -25.51 -8.82 18.00
CA PHE A 232 -25.18 -8.97 16.59
C PHE A 232 -25.59 -7.75 15.76
N ASP A 233 -24.64 -7.26 14.94
CA ASP A 233 -24.85 -6.16 14.02
C ASP A 233 -24.19 -6.49 12.67
N ALA A 234 -25.03 -6.77 11.68
CA ALA A 234 -24.56 -7.08 10.33
C ALA A 234 -23.81 -5.90 9.68
N VAL A 235 -24.18 -4.66 10.02
CA VAL A 235 -23.47 -3.47 9.51
C VAL A 235 -22.03 -3.47 10.02
N GLN A 236 -21.82 -3.71 11.29
CA GLN A 236 -20.49 -3.78 11.89
C GLN A 236 -19.67 -4.95 11.33
N PHE A 237 -20.29 -6.10 11.09
CA PHE A 237 -19.59 -7.25 10.51
C PHE A 237 -19.12 -7.00 9.06
N PHE A 238 -19.99 -6.50 8.18
CA PHE A 238 -19.67 -6.32 6.76
C PHE A 238 -18.96 -5.00 6.46
N ARG A 239 -19.11 -3.99 7.32
CA ARG A 239 -18.51 -2.66 7.16
C ARG A 239 -17.50 -2.35 8.27
N TRP A 240 -16.84 -3.37 8.80
CA TRP A 240 -15.96 -3.30 9.96
C TRP A 240 -14.87 -2.22 9.85
N ARG A 241 -14.43 -1.88 8.64
CA ARG A 241 -13.47 -0.79 8.39
C ARG A 241 -13.95 0.58 8.83
N CYS A 242 -15.25 0.74 8.98
CA CYS A 242 -15.87 1.99 9.42
C CYS A 242 -15.83 2.17 10.96
N PHE A 243 -15.51 1.11 11.72
CA PHE A 243 -15.63 1.09 13.18
C PHE A 243 -14.27 0.84 13.84
N ALA A 244 -13.91 1.72 14.81
CA ALA A 244 -12.63 1.71 15.48
C ALA A 244 -12.35 0.46 16.33
N ASP A 245 -13.37 -0.27 16.74
CA ASP A 245 -13.23 -1.54 17.44
C ASP A 245 -12.68 -2.67 16.54
N TYR A 246 -12.78 -2.54 15.21
CA TYR A 246 -12.48 -3.63 14.26
C TYR A 246 -11.48 -3.29 13.18
N GLY A 247 -11.33 -2.01 12.84
CA GLY A 247 -10.48 -1.54 11.76
C GLY A 247 -9.87 -0.19 12.06
N GLU A 248 -9.08 0.33 11.11
CA GLU A 248 -8.32 1.56 11.24
C GLU A 248 -8.74 2.67 10.25
N GLY A 249 -9.90 2.52 9.62
CA GLY A 249 -10.43 3.51 8.68
C GLY A 249 -9.48 3.81 7.53
N MET A 250 -9.45 5.07 7.07
CA MET A 250 -8.65 5.46 5.91
C MET A 250 -7.14 5.36 6.15
N ALA A 251 -6.67 5.55 7.38
CA ALA A 251 -5.25 5.42 7.69
C ALA A 251 -4.78 3.97 7.47
N GLY A 252 -5.42 3.00 8.10
CA GLY A 252 -5.04 1.59 7.99
C GLY A 252 -5.39 0.96 6.64
N ASP A 253 -6.52 1.33 6.01
CA ASP A 253 -6.91 0.69 4.76
C ASP A 253 -6.29 1.33 3.51
N LEU A 254 -6.05 2.66 3.51
CA LEU A 254 -5.62 3.41 2.33
C LEU A 254 -4.21 4.00 2.45
N PHE A 255 -3.89 4.73 3.54
CA PHE A 255 -2.55 5.28 3.71
C PHE A 255 -1.47 4.20 3.75
N VAL A 256 -1.77 3.03 4.32
CA VAL A 256 -0.82 1.92 4.36
C VAL A 256 -0.29 1.53 2.97
N HIS A 257 -1.11 1.61 1.92
CA HIS A 257 -0.67 1.36 0.55
C HIS A 257 0.26 2.45 0.02
N LEU A 258 -0.02 3.71 0.35
CA LEU A 258 0.85 4.84 0.00
C LEU A 258 2.16 4.77 0.76
N LEU A 259 2.10 4.53 2.07
CA LEU A 259 3.26 4.42 2.97
C LEU A 259 4.18 3.27 2.57
N SER A 260 3.66 2.05 2.39
CA SER A 260 4.47 0.91 1.95
C SER A 260 5.08 1.12 0.56
N GLY A 261 4.35 1.77 -0.35
CA GLY A 261 4.87 2.18 -1.65
C GLY A 261 6.01 3.20 -1.54
N ILE A 262 5.87 4.22 -0.70
CA ILE A 262 6.90 5.23 -0.43
C ILE A 262 8.13 4.59 0.21
N GLN A 263 7.94 3.76 1.25
CA GLN A 263 9.02 3.02 1.91
C GLN A 263 9.79 2.14 0.92
N CYS A 264 9.08 1.39 0.08
CA CYS A 264 9.67 0.54 -0.95
C CYS A 264 10.54 1.35 -1.92
N VAL A 265 10.03 2.45 -2.45
CA VAL A 265 10.70 3.27 -3.47
C VAL A 265 11.87 4.05 -2.88
N SER A 266 11.68 4.70 -1.72
CA SER A 266 12.69 5.57 -1.10
C SER A 266 13.74 4.81 -0.28
N GLY A 267 13.46 3.56 0.11
CA GLY A 267 14.30 2.82 1.05
C GLY A 267 14.15 3.25 2.52
N ILE A 268 13.20 4.13 2.84
CA ILE A 268 12.91 4.55 4.21
C ILE A 268 12.23 3.37 4.94
N ASN A 269 12.97 2.66 5.76
CA ASN A 269 12.42 1.58 6.58
C ASN A 269 12.41 2.00 8.07
N ALA A 270 11.56 2.98 8.38
CA ALA A 270 11.39 3.53 9.73
C ALA A 270 9.97 4.08 9.91
N ALA A 271 9.48 4.13 11.13
CA ALA A 271 8.32 4.92 11.48
C ALA A 271 8.63 6.42 11.39
N PRO A 272 7.66 7.30 11.08
CA PRO A 272 7.86 8.73 11.08
C PRO A 272 8.14 9.23 12.50
N LYS A 273 8.93 10.30 12.63
CA LYS A 273 9.20 10.95 13.92
C LYS A 273 7.96 11.66 14.47
N ARG A 274 7.18 12.25 13.56
CA ARG A 274 6.00 13.02 13.89
C ARG A 274 4.95 12.89 12.78
N ALA A 275 3.68 12.90 13.17
CA ALA A 275 2.54 13.01 12.27
C ALA A 275 1.58 14.10 12.76
N GLN A 276 1.04 14.88 11.83
CA GLN A 276 0.00 15.86 12.12
C GLN A 276 -1.16 15.62 11.16
N SER A 277 -2.32 15.26 11.71
CA SER A 277 -3.52 14.97 10.93
C SER A 277 -4.61 15.99 11.18
N ASP A 278 -5.38 16.27 10.13
CA ASP A 278 -6.69 16.88 10.21
C ASP A 278 -7.66 16.16 9.27
N GLY A 279 -8.96 16.29 9.53
CA GLY A 279 -9.96 15.60 8.74
C GLY A 279 -11.38 15.95 9.17
N SER A 280 -12.35 15.41 8.43
CA SER A 280 -13.75 15.66 8.69
C SER A 280 -14.62 14.43 8.42
N LEU A 281 -15.73 14.32 9.12
CA LEU A 281 -16.83 13.39 8.86
C LEU A 281 -18.07 14.20 8.50
N THR A 282 -18.21 14.58 7.23
CA THR A 282 -19.23 15.52 6.78
C THR A 282 -20.21 14.94 5.78
N TYR A 283 -19.75 14.04 4.92
CA TYR A 283 -20.56 13.47 3.84
C TYR A 283 -21.33 12.21 4.28
N PHE A 284 -20.63 11.20 4.83
CA PHE A 284 -21.28 9.96 5.28
C PHE A 284 -21.90 10.13 6.66
N LYS A 285 -23.20 9.75 6.77
CA LYS A 285 -24.01 9.84 8.01
C LYS A 285 -24.50 8.44 8.41
N ASP A 286 -23.63 7.46 8.32
CA ASP A 286 -23.92 6.02 8.49
C ASP A 286 -23.48 5.45 9.84
N GLY A 287 -23.05 6.30 10.77
CA GLY A 287 -22.65 5.90 12.12
C GLY A 287 -21.20 5.42 12.25
N ARG A 288 -20.36 5.65 11.20
CA ARG A 288 -18.94 5.34 11.25
C ARG A 288 -18.16 6.21 12.24
N ASP A 289 -17.07 5.67 12.78
CA ASP A 289 -16.18 6.38 13.72
C ASP A 289 -15.15 7.24 12.98
N PHE A 290 -14.70 6.77 11.81
CA PHE A 290 -13.61 7.39 11.06
C PHE A 290 -14.09 8.53 10.15
N PRO A 291 -13.20 9.52 9.89
CA PRO A 291 -13.50 10.61 8.96
C PRO A 291 -13.74 10.11 7.53
N ASP A 292 -14.39 10.91 6.68
CA ASP A 292 -14.54 10.69 5.24
C ASP A 292 -13.58 11.53 4.40
N LEU A 293 -12.84 12.42 5.06
CA LEU A 293 -11.64 13.13 4.58
C LEU A 293 -10.59 13.09 5.68
N LEU A 294 -9.40 12.60 5.37
CA LEU A 294 -8.24 12.61 6.27
C LEU A 294 -7.02 13.13 5.50
N ALA A 295 -6.31 14.10 6.06
CA ALA A 295 -5.04 14.60 5.56
C ALA A 295 -3.99 14.52 6.67
N THR A 296 -2.78 14.05 6.33
CA THR A 296 -1.70 13.85 7.31
C THR A 296 -0.36 14.27 6.74
N LEU A 297 0.35 15.06 7.50
CA LEU A 297 1.74 15.42 7.25
C LEU A 297 2.65 14.61 8.17
N TYR A 298 3.56 13.84 7.57
CA TYR A 298 4.54 13.02 8.28
C TYR A 298 5.94 13.62 8.15
N GLU A 299 6.70 13.58 9.24
CA GLU A 299 8.10 13.97 9.28
C GLU A 299 8.99 12.73 9.40
N TYR A 300 9.82 12.52 8.39
CA TYR A 300 10.91 11.53 8.39
C TYR A 300 12.26 12.24 8.36
N ASP A 301 13.36 11.49 8.50
CA ASP A 301 14.70 12.06 8.35
C ASP A 301 14.93 12.57 6.92
N GLY A 302 15.03 13.90 6.78
CA GLY A 302 15.35 14.55 5.52
C GLY A 302 14.23 14.65 4.51
N VAL A 303 13.02 14.12 4.81
CA VAL A 303 11.88 14.17 3.91
C VAL A 303 10.56 14.36 4.65
N THR A 304 9.71 15.20 4.09
CA THR A 304 8.33 15.38 4.53
C THR A 304 7.40 14.61 3.57
N VAL A 305 6.47 13.84 4.14
CA VAL A 305 5.47 13.10 3.36
C VAL A 305 4.09 13.65 3.68
N ASN A 306 3.35 14.06 2.65
CA ASN A 306 1.98 14.54 2.76
C ASN A 306 1.01 13.53 2.13
N LEU A 307 0.09 13.00 2.93
CA LEU A 307 -0.92 12.07 2.44
C LEU A 307 -2.32 12.60 2.69
N HIS A 308 -3.24 12.38 1.75
CA HIS A 308 -4.65 12.53 2.02
C HIS A 308 -5.51 11.42 1.39
N CYS A 309 -6.67 11.20 1.99
CA CYS A 309 -7.73 10.35 1.44
C CYS A 309 -9.05 11.08 1.50
N ASN A 310 -9.80 11.02 0.39
CA ASN A 310 -11.12 11.61 0.26
C ASN A 310 -12.10 10.57 -0.29
N GLN A 311 -13.18 10.30 0.43
CA GLN A 311 -14.18 9.30 0.04
C GLN A 311 -15.36 9.87 -0.75
N ASN A 312 -15.33 11.14 -1.10
CA ASN A 312 -16.40 11.82 -1.85
C ASN A 312 -15.94 12.55 -3.12
N ASN A 313 -14.69 12.33 -3.53
CA ASN A 313 -14.13 12.85 -4.79
C ASN A 313 -13.07 11.89 -5.33
N ALA A 314 -13.18 11.43 -6.57
CA ALA A 314 -12.27 10.44 -7.17
C ALA A 314 -11.19 11.14 -8.01
N GLN A 315 -9.97 11.24 -7.46
CA GLN A 315 -8.77 11.72 -8.17
C GLN A 315 -7.73 10.61 -8.38
N GLY A 316 -8.06 9.37 -7.98
CA GLY A 316 -7.15 8.22 -8.09
C GLY A 316 -6.18 8.08 -6.92
N GLU A 317 -5.06 7.40 -7.16
CA GLU A 317 -4.11 7.02 -6.10
C GLU A 317 -2.65 7.24 -6.55
N PRO A 318 -2.23 8.47 -6.92
CA PRO A 318 -0.85 8.76 -7.26
C PRO A 318 0.04 8.90 -6.02
N ILE A 319 1.35 8.62 -6.23
CA ILE A 319 2.45 9.01 -5.34
C ILE A 319 3.43 9.84 -6.17
N ILE A 320 3.80 11.02 -5.67
CA ILE A 320 4.65 11.98 -6.37
C ILE A 320 5.90 12.27 -5.53
N PHE A 321 7.06 12.01 -6.10
CA PHE A 321 8.37 12.31 -5.51
C PHE A 321 8.91 13.59 -6.15
N TYR A 322 9.04 14.64 -5.37
CA TYR A 322 9.52 15.95 -5.82
C TYR A 322 11.03 16.02 -5.61
N GLY A 323 11.79 15.69 -6.65
CA GLY A 323 13.24 15.80 -6.65
C GLY A 323 13.71 17.08 -7.29
N LYS A 324 14.91 17.52 -6.93
CA LYS A 324 15.51 18.75 -7.48
C LYS A 324 15.74 18.67 -9.00
N GLU A 325 16.11 17.49 -9.50
CA GLU A 325 16.46 17.29 -10.92
C GLU A 325 15.30 16.72 -11.75
N ALA A 326 14.36 16.00 -11.11
CA ALA A 326 13.19 15.45 -11.77
C ALA A 326 12.04 15.20 -10.77
N THR A 327 10.81 15.24 -11.27
CA THR A 327 9.61 14.76 -10.56
C THR A 327 9.26 13.37 -11.06
N MET A 328 9.04 12.45 -10.13
CA MET A 328 8.62 11.09 -10.42
C MET A 328 7.20 10.86 -9.90
N THR A 329 6.30 10.40 -10.75
CA THR A 329 4.89 10.12 -10.39
C THR A 329 4.56 8.66 -10.67
N ILE A 330 4.04 7.97 -9.67
CA ILE A 330 3.46 6.62 -9.81
C ILE A 330 1.95 6.76 -9.73
N SER A 331 1.22 6.21 -10.70
CA SER A 331 -0.25 6.18 -10.68
C SER A 331 -0.74 4.86 -11.27
N GLY A 332 -1.36 4.03 -10.44
CA GLY A 332 -1.73 2.66 -10.82
C GLY A 332 -0.51 1.88 -11.32
N ASN A 333 -0.61 1.32 -12.52
CA ASN A 333 0.47 0.56 -13.17
C ASN A 333 1.31 1.41 -14.14
N THR A 334 1.46 2.71 -13.86
CA THR A 334 2.25 3.65 -14.68
C THR A 334 3.18 4.49 -13.80
N LEU A 335 4.40 4.69 -14.28
CA LEU A 335 5.43 5.54 -13.72
C LEU A 335 5.82 6.59 -14.75
N THR A 336 5.87 7.85 -14.34
CA THR A 336 6.36 8.96 -15.17
C THR A 336 7.52 9.65 -14.48
N VAL A 337 8.58 9.96 -15.22
CA VAL A 337 9.73 10.76 -14.76
C VAL A 337 9.83 11.99 -15.65
N ALA A 338 9.56 13.15 -15.08
CA ALA A 338 9.60 14.43 -15.75
C ALA A 338 10.80 15.25 -15.24
N PRO A 339 11.78 15.58 -16.10
CA PRO A 339 12.93 16.37 -15.69
C PRO A 339 12.52 17.78 -15.27
N GLN A 340 13.21 18.35 -14.28
CA GLN A 340 13.08 19.76 -13.90
C GLN A 340 14.05 20.59 -14.74
N ASP A 341 13.68 21.83 -15.02
CA ASP A 341 14.59 22.75 -15.68
C ASP A 341 15.53 23.40 -14.66
N THR A 342 16.66 22.73 -14.43
CA THR A 342 17.72 23.22 -13.56
C THR A 342 18.83 23.96 -14.32
N ARG A 343 18.61 24.26 -15.61
CA ARG A 343 19.59 24.97 -16.44
C ARG A 343 19.80 26.38 -15.92
N PRO A 344 21.04 26.88 -15.94
CA PRO A 344 21.31 28.25 -15.57
C PRO A 344 20.45 29.23 -16.38
N GLN A 345 19.83 30.15 -15.71
CA GLN A 345 19.02 31.25 -16.30
C GLN A 345 19.44 32.57 -15.66
N PRO A 346 19.47 33.69 -16.40
CA PRO A 346 19.68 34.98 -15.77
C PRO A 346 18.54 35.29 -14.80
N GLU A 347 18.87 35.88 -13.67
CA GLU A 347 17.85 36.38 -12.75
C GLU A 347 16.90 37.37 -13.46
N GLY A 348 15.61 37.22 -13.27
CA GLY A 348 14.62 38.02 -13.95
C GLY A 348 13.78 38.89 -13.02
N TYR A 349 13.22 38.27 -11.97
CA TYR A 349 12.25 38.93 -11.11
C TYR A 349 12.87 40.06 -10.25
N SER A 350 14.00 39.80 -9.57
CA SER A 350 14.67 40.78 -8.72
C SER A 350 15.18 41.98 -9.49
N LEU A 351 15.45 41.82 -10.79
CA LEU A 351 15.88 42.91 -11.67
C LEU A 351 14.78 43.94 -11.96
N ASN A 352 13.52 43.67 -11.61
CA ASN A 352 12.44 44.65 -11.82
C ASN A 352 12.59 45.92 -10.98
N GLY A 353 13.34 45.87 -9.88
CA GLY A 353 13.70 47.02 -9.07
C GLY A 353 14.95 47.79 -9.52
N TRP A 354 15.62 47.33 -10.60
CA TRP A 354 16.86 47.93 -11.08
C TRP A 354 16.61 48.94 -12.20
N THR A 355 17.55 49.87 -12.35
CA THR A 355 17.55 50.78 -13.52
C THR A 355 17.82 50.00 -14.78
N ALA A 356 17.37 50.51 -15.91
CA ALA A 356 17.59 49.86 -17.23
C ALA A 356 19.10 49.68 -17.53
N ALA A 357 19.94 50.60 -17.11
CA ALA A 357 21.39 50.53 -17.29
C ALA A 357 22.00 49.40 -16.48
N ALA A 358 21.64 49.30 -15.18
CA ALA A 358 22.14 48.24 -14.30
C ALA A 358 21.64 46.85 -14.73
N LYS A 359 20.38 46.74 -15.15
CA LYS A 359 19.81 45.50 -15.69
C LYS A 359 20.55 45.05 -16.94
N LYS A 360 20.81 45.98 -17.86
CA LYS A 360 21.56 45.67 -19.09
C LYS A 360 22.97 45.17 -18.77
N GLN A 361 23.69 45.89 -17.91
CA GLN A 361 25.04 45.49 -17.51
C GLN A 361 25.07 44.05 -16.93
N TYR A 362 24.16 43.72 -16.02
CA TYR A 362 24.05 42.37 -15.46
C TYR A 362 23.81 41.30 -16.52
N LEU A 363 22.88 41.56 -17.46
CA LEU A 363 22.55 40.61 -18.50
C LEU A 363 23.73 40.42 -19.50
N ASP A 364 24.47 41.47 -19.81
CA ASP A 364 25.67 41.38 -20.64
C ASP A 364 26.74 40.53 -19.94
N GLU A 365 27.04 40.82 -18.66
CA GLU A 365 27.98 40.03 -17.85
C GLU A 365 27.54 38.55 -17.70
N TRP A 366 26.23 38.34 -17.52
CA TRP A 366 25.68 36.99 -17.44
C TRP A 366 25.85 36.21 -18.75
N ASN A 367 25.54 36.83 -19.88
CA ASN A 367 25.67 36.21 -21.22
C ASN A 367 27.15 35.94 -21.57
N ASP A 368 28.06 36.82 -21.21
CA ASP A 368 29.52 36.63 -21.39
C ASP A 368 30.01 35.41 -20.57
N ALA A 369 29.48 35.22 -19.37
CA ALA A 369 29.80 34.08 -18.53
C ALA A 369 29.13 32.77 -19.00
N HIS A 370 28.05 32.85 -19.78
CA HIS A 370 27.26 31.71 -20.26
C HIS A 370 27.10 31.75 -21.80
N PRO A 371 28.18 31.67 -22.58
CA PRO A 371 28.12 31.91 -24.01
C PRO A 371 27.41 30.81 -24.82
N ALA A 372 27.28 29.60 -24.25
CA ALA A 372 26.56 28.50 -24.88
C ALA A 372 25.09 28.48 -24.48
N PRO A 373 24.17 28.20 -25.39
CA PRO A 373 22.79 27.97 -25.02
C PRO A 373 22.71 26.74 -24.08
N PRO A 374 21.81 26.79 -23.08
CA PRO A 374 21.64 25.64 -22.19
C PRO A 374 21.22 24.41 -22.98
N PRO A 375 21.67 23.20 -22.61
CA PRO A 375 21.26 21.98 -23.27
C PRO A 375 19.72 21.81 -23.25
N ALA A 376 19.18 21.11 -24.21
CA ALA A 376 17.75 20.79 -24.18
C ALA A 376 17.40 19.99 -22.93
N LEU A 377 16.16 20.19 -22.43
CA LEU A 377 15.64 19.32 -21.37
C LEU A 377 15.61 17.86 -21.85
N ALA A 378 15.88 16.94 -20.94
CA ALA A 378 15.67 15.53 -21.19
C ALA A 378 14.18 15.24 -21.47
N GLU A 379 13.92 14.17 -22.20
CA GLU A 379 12.55 13.75 -22.49
C GLU A 379 11.85 13.26 -21.21
N VAL A 380 10.53 13.39 -21.18
CA VAL A 380 9.70 12.73 -20.16
C VAL A 380 9.72 11.22 -20.43
N GLU A 381 10.07 10.45 -19.43
CA GLU A 381 10.02 9.00 -19.53
C GLU A 381 8.75 8.46 -18.90
N MET A 382 8.13 7.49 -19.55
CA MET A 382 6.96 6.77 -19.03
C MET A 382 7.20 5.27 -19.11
N TYR A 383 6.94 4.59 -17.99
CA TYR A 383 7.01 3.14 -17.85
C TYR A 383 5.64 2.63 -17.45
N SER A 384 5.19 1.54 -18.07
CA SER A 384 3.88 0.94 -17.76
C SER A 384 4.00 -0.56 -17.68
N ALA A 385 3.30 -1.18 -16.74
CA ALA A 385 3.15 -2.63 -16.72
C ALA A 385 2.30 -3.08 -17.92
N THR A 386 2.51 -4.32 -18.36
CA THR A 386 1.70 -4.94 -19.42
C THR A 386 0.23 -5.04 -19.02
N PRO A 387 -0.72 -4.93 -19.98
CA PRO A 387 -2.14 -5.12 -19.71
C PRO A 387 -2.44 -6.46 -19.05
N GLY A 388 -3.24 -6.44 -17.98
CA GLY A 388 -3.58 -7.65 -17.24
C GLY A 388 -2.55 -8.08 -16.18
N TYR A 389 -1.53 -7.26 -15.94
CA TYR A 389 -0.56 -7.49 -14.87
C TYR A 389 -1.23 -7.54 -13.49
N ASP A 390 -0.84 -8.51 -12.67
CA ASP A 390 -1.38 -8.79 -11.35
C ASP A 390 -0.26 -8.76 -10.29
N ASP A 391 -0.10 -7.62 -9.63
CA ASP A 391 0.90 -7.45 -8.57
C ASP A 391 0.61 -8.28 -7.32
N THR A 392 -0.65 -8.64 -7.08
CA THR A 392 -1.04 -9.54 -6.01
C THR A 392 -0.51 -10.96 -6.25
N ALA A 393 -0.57 -11.43 -7.50
CA ALA A 393 0.02 -12.73 -7.86
C ALA A 393 1.55 -12.73 -7.67
N ASP A 394 2.25 -11.64 -8.08
CA ASP A 394 3.69 -11.50 -7.85
C ASP A 394 4.03 -11.47 -6.35
N HIS A 395 3.22 -10.78 -5.55
CA HIS A 395 3.42 -10.66 -4.11
C HIS A 395 3.24 -12.02 -3.41
N LEU A 396 2.21 -12.78 -3.78
CA LEU A 396 2.00 -14.14 -3.29
C LEU A 396 3.09 -15.11 -3.76
N ALA A 397 3.55 -14.97 -5.01
CA ALA A 397 4.64 -15.76 -5.52
C ALA A 397 5.94 -15.53 -4.74
N ASN A 398 6.25 -14.29 -4.34
CA ASN A 398 7.36 -13.98 -3.44
C ASN A 398 7.20 -14.67 -2.08
N PHE A 399 6.01 -14.61 -1.48
CA PHE A 399 5.73 -15.31 -0.23
C PHE A 399 5.97 -16.81 -0.33
N PHE A 400 5.35 -17.49 -1.30
CA PHE A 400 5.49 -18.94 -1.45
C PHE A 400 6.92 -19.36 -1.79
N SER A 401 7.66 -18.54 -2.57
CA SER A 401 9.08 -18.76 -2.80
C SER A 401 9.89 -18.67 -1.51
N ALA A 402 9.62 -17.66 -0.67
CA ALA A 402 10.28 -17.51 0.61
C ALA A 402 9.97 -18.66 1.58
N VAL A 403 8.74 -19.21 1.54
CA VAL A 403 8.37 -20.42 2.31
C VAL A 403 9.19 -21.63 1.90
N ASP A 404 9.47 -21.79 0.60
CA ASP A 404 10.26 -22.90 0.06
C ASP A 404 11.77 -22.71 0.33
N THR A 405 12.29 -21.54 0.00
CA THR A 405 13.74 -21.25 -0.01
C THR A 405 14.29 -20.78 1.33
N ARG A 406 13.44 -20.26 2.21
CA ARG A 406 13.79 -19.54 3.43
C ARG A 406 14.52 -18.20 3.19
N GLU A 407 14.51 -17.71 1.95
CA GLU A 407 15.03 -16.38 1.63
C GLU A 407 14.09 -15.28 2.16
N PRO A 408 14.61 -14.06 2.39
CA PRO A 408 13.80 -12.95 2.87
C PRO A 408 12.65 -12.60 1.91
N VAL A 409 11.51 -12.23 2.48
CA VAL A 409 10.38 -11.66 1.75
C VAL A 409 10.60 -10.17 1.44
N VAL A 410 9.84 -9.65 0.47
CA VAL A 410 9.92 -8.23 0.09
C VAL A 410 9.34 -7.28 1.14
N GLU A 411 8.42 -7.76 1.97
CA GLU A 411 7.78 -7.00 3.03
C GLU A 411 7.67 -7.85 4.30
N ASN A 412 8.71 -7.83 5.11
CA ASN A 412 8.74 -8.58 6.37
C ASN A 412 7.96 -7.85 7.49
N GLU A 413 7.93 -8.47 8.67
CA GLU A 413 7.22 -7.97 9.85
C GLU A 413 7.71 -6.60 10.33
N ILE A 414 8.98 -6.28 10.12
CA ILE A 414 9.54 -4.97 10.53
C ILE A 414 9.04 -3.88 9.58
N PHE A 415 9.11 -4.13 8.28
CA PHE A 415 8.63 -3.20 7.24
C PHE A 415 7.13 -2.95 7.40
N GLY A 416 6.33 -4.03 7.51
CA GLY A 416 4.88 -3.93 7.69
C GLY A 416 4.50 -3.20 8.99
N ASN A 417 5.25 -3.42 10.08
CA ASN A 417 5.02 -2.73 11.36
C ASN A 417 5.33 -1.23 11.27
N HIS A 418 6.38 -0.81 10.57
CA HIS A 418 6.68 0.62 10.39
C HIS A 418 5.58 1.33 9.58
N ALA A 419 5.04 0.70 8.56
CA ALA A 419 3.89 1.24 7.81
C ALA A 419 2.63 1.33 8.70
N ALA A 420 2.37 0.30 9.53
CA ALA A 420 1.24 0.30 10.47
C ALA A 420 1.38 1.39 11.54
N ILE A 421 2.58 1.57 12.14
CA ILE A 421 2.84 2.65 13.11
C ILE A 421 2.50 4.02 12.52
N ALA A 422 2.88 4.28 11.27
CA ALA A 422 2.54 5.54 10.61
C ALA A 422 1.01 5.72 10.48
N CYS A 423 0.25 4.66 10.21
CA CYS A 423 -1.22 4.70 10.19
C CYS A 423 -1.78 4.98 11.59
N HIS A 424 -1.26 4.31 12.62
CA HIS A 424 -1.66 4.55 14.02
C HIS A 424 -1.39 5.99 14.46
N MET A 425 -0.24 6.57 14.05
CA MET A 425 0.08 7.98 14.33
C MET A 425 -0.89 8.94 13.64
N ALA A 426 -1.33 8.64 12.42
CA ALA A 426 -2.34 9.46 11.74
C ALA A 426 -3.67 9.45 12.48
N ASN A 427 -4.15 8.28 12.86
CA ASN A 427 -5.38 8.13 13.65
C ASN A 427 -5.25 8.78 15.03
N TYR A 428 -4.13 8.55 15.73
CA TYR A 428 -3.86 9.20 17.01
C TYR A 428 -3.98 10.72 16.89
N SER A 429 -3.26 11.31 15.93
CA SER A 429 -3.27 12.76 15.73
C SER A 429 -4.68 13.29 15.42
N TYR A 430 -5.44 12.60 14.58
CA TYR A 430 -6.81 13.00 14.24
C TYR A 430 -7.74 12.97 15.46
N PHE A 431 -7.76 11.86 16.21
CA PHE A 431 -8.67 11.70 17.33
C PHE A 431 -8.31 12.56 18.55
N HIS A 432 -7.02 12.79 18.80
CA HIS A 432 -6.55 13.62 19.93
C HIS A 432 -6.42 15.09 19.59
N ARG A 433 -6.61 15.48 18.32
CA ARG A 433 -6.45 16.86 17.86
C ARG A 433 -5.08 17.46 18.22
N SER A 434 -4.04 16.65 18.20
CA SER A 434 -2.65 17.01 18.53
C SER A 434 -1.69 16.36 17.53
N ALA A 435 -0.44 16.81 17.50
CA ALA A 435 0.60 16.10 16.77
C ALA A 435 0.91 14.77 17.47
N ALA A 436 1.07 13.71 16.70
CA ALA A 436 1.57 12.43 17.19
C ALA A 436 3.09 12.37 17.06
N THR A 437 3.78 12.03 18.13
CA THR A 437 5.24 11.81 18.16
C THR A 437 5.51 10.34 18.44
N TRP A 438 6.42 9.74 17.68
CA TRP A 438 6.85 8.37 17.86
C TRP A 438 8.09 8.29 18.76
N ASP A 439 8.00 7.52 19.83
CA ASP A 439 9.13 7.15 20.68
C ASP A 439 9.50 5.69 20.41
N SER A 440 10.64 5.48 19.74
CA SER A 440 11.14 4.14 19.39
C SER A 440 11.63 3.33 20.59
N ASP A 441 12.07 3.99 21.66
CA ASP A 441 12.63 3.33 22.84
C ASP A 441 11.51 2.75 23.70
N THR A 442 10.46 3.52 23.92
CA THR A 442 9.27 3.08 24.67
C THR A 442 8.23 2.38 23.80
N LYS A 443 8.38 2.43 22.47
CA LYS A 443 7.41 1.89 21.49
C LYS A 443 6.00 2.48 21.68
N THR A 444 5.92 3.79 21.88
CA THR A 444 4.67 4.50 22.15
C THR A 444 4.47 5.70 21.25
N ILE A 445 3.21 6.03 21.01
CA ILE A 445 2.78 7.28 20.36
C ILE A 445 2.34 8.24 21.47
N THR A 446 2.86 9.47 21.45
CA THR A 446 2.54 10.55 22.38
C THR A 446 2.17 11.81 21.61
N GLY A 447 1.46 12.78 22.28
CA GLY A 447 1.08 14.03 21.63
C GLY A 447 0.40 15.01 22.55
#